data_95ff426b6b59c91f32eb7aa6d4d865d7
#
_entry.id   95ff426b6b59c91f32eb7aa6d4d865d7
#
_cell.length_a   1.000
_cell.length_b   1.000
_cell.length_c   1.000
_cell.angle_alpha   90.00
_cell.angle_beta   90.00
_cell.angle_gamma   90.00
#
_symmetry.space_group_name_H-M   'P 1'
#
loop_
_entity.id
_entity.type
_entity.pdbx_description
1 polymer ?
#
loop_
_entity_poly.entity_id
_entity_poly.type
_entity_poly.pdbx_seq_one_letter_code
_entity_poly.pdbx_strand_id
1 'polypeptide(L)' 'MPRYFFTIKNGKPHLDDVGEELPDEREAWRSAKRLARDIEDTLEPNAEWRVEVTDADGLLYEIKIAGRKVR' A
#
# COMPACT_ATOMS: atom_id res chain seq x y z
N MET A 1 -7.94 2.85 19.62
CA MET A 1 -7.68 3.26 18.22
C MET A 1 -7.62 2.04 17.35
N PRO A 2 -8.21 2.08 16.14
CA PRO A 2 -8.15 0.93 15.26
C PRO A 2 -6.73 0.67 14.75
N ARG A 3 -6.46 -0.57 14.43
CA ARG A 3 -5.16 -1.00 13.91
C ARG A 3 -5.30 -1.32 12.42
N TYR A 4 -4.38 -0.80 11.63
CA TYR A 4 -4.35 -0.99 10.20
C TYR A 4 -3.08 -1.70 9.78
N PHE A 5 -3.19 -2.58 8.79
CA PHE A 5 -2.06 -3.35 8.27
C PHE A 5 -1.81 -2.95 6.83
N PHE A 6 -0.55 -2.74 6.51
CA PHE A 6 -0.13 -2.28 5.18
C PHE A 6 0.66 -3.37 4.49
N THR A 7 0.10 -3.94 3.43
CA THR A 7 0.74 -5.01 2.67
C THR A 7 1.21 -4.45 1.34
N ILE A 8 2.48 -4.72 1.01
CA ILE A 8 3.06 -4.30 -0.26
C ILE A 8 3.25 -5.55 -1.11
N LYS A 9 2.68 -5.54 -2.31
CA LYS A 9 2.77 -6.67 -3.25
C LYS A 9 3.52 -6.26 -4.49
N ASN A 10 4.54 -7.04 -4.83
CA ASN A 10 5.43 -6.83 -5.96
C ASN A 10 5.89 -8.21 -6.46
N GLY A 11 4.94 -9.07 -6.84
CA GLY A 11 5.28 -10.45 -7.14
C GLY A 11 5.57 -11.29 -5.89
N LYS A 12 6.19 -10.69 -4.87
CA LYS A 12 6.40 -11.30 -3.56
C LYS A 12 5.74 -10.39 -2.52
N PRO A 13 4.66 -10.83 -1.87
CA PRO A 13 4.00 -9.97 -0.89
C PRO A 13 4.84 -9.79 0.37
N HIS A 14 4.89 -8.55 0.85
CA HIS A 14 5.41 -8.23 2.16
C HIS A 14 4.21 -8.01 3.08
N LEU A 15 3.93 -9.00 3.89
CA LEU A 15 2.80 -8.93 4.82
C LEU A 15 3.21 -8.19 6.08
N ASP A 16 2.40 -7.20 6.44
CA ASP A 16 2.57 -6.48 7.68
C ASP A 16 1.76 -7.23 8.76
N ASP A 17 2.45 -7.84 9.69
CA ASP A 17 1.81 -8.59 10.79
C ASP A 17 1.80 -7.81 12.10
N VAL A 18 2.37 -6.62 12.12
CA VAL A 18 2.41 -5.76 13.30
C VAL A 18 1.32 -4.71 13.27
N GLY A 19 1.17 -4.06 12.12
CA GLY A 19 0.19 -3.01 11.93
C GLY A 19 0.56 -1.70 12.60
N GLU A 20 -0.31 -0.72 12.45
CA GLU A 20 -0.13 0.61 13.03
C GLU A 20 -1.46 1.10 13.57
N GLU A 21 -1.47 1.61 14.77
CA GLU A 21 -2.67 2.20 15.36
C GLU A 21 -2.81 3.63 14.86
N LEU A 22 -3.93 3.94 14.24
CA LEU A 22 -4.21 5.25 13.67
C LEU A 22 -5.61 5.69 14.10
N PRO A 23 -5.85 7.01 14.19
CA PRO A 23 -7.13 7.51 14.69
C PRO A 23 -8.34 7.09 13.85
N ASP A 24 -8.18 7.05 12.53
CA ASP A 24 -9.30 6.76 11.63
C ASP A 24 -8.82 6.32 10.24
N GLU A 25 -9.78 5.99 9.39
CA GLU A 25 -9.51 5.54 8.03
C GLU A 25 -8.80 6.59 7.18
N ARG A 26 -9.06 7.87 7.44
CA ARG A 26 -8.43 8.96 6.70
C ARG A 26 -6.92 8.96 6.92
N GLU A 27 -6.49 8.73 8.15
CA GLU A 27 -5.07 8.64 8.45
C GLU A 27 -4.44 7.39 7.83
N ALA A 28 -5.18 6.29 7.78
CA ALA A 28 -4.73 5.08 7.08
C ALA A 28 -4.53 5.36 5.60
N TRP A 29 -5.45 6.09 4.98
CA TRP A 29 -5.33 6.47 3.58
C TRP A 29 -4.10 7.35 3.32
N ARG A 30 -3.85 8.32 4.21
CA ARG A 30 -2.66 9.18 4.10
C ARG A 30 -1.37 8.39 4.20
N SER A 31 -1.32 7.43 5.11
CA SER A 31 -0.16 6.56 5.27
C SER A 31 0.06 5.70 4.04
N ALA A 32 -1.01 5.16 3.46
CA ALA A 32 -0.93 4.38 2.24
C ALA A 32 -0.41 5.21 1.07
N LYS A 33 -0.85 6.47 0.96
CA LYS A 33 -0.37 7.36 -0.10
C LYS A 33 1.11 7.68 0.04
N ARG A 34 1.61 7.83 1.27
CA ARG A 34 3.03 8.04 1.50
C ARG A 34 3.86 6.85 1.06
N LEU A 35 3.41 5.65 1.39
CA LEU A 35 4.07 4.43 0.94
C LEU A 35 4.05 4.33 -0.58
N ALA A 36 2.91 4.62 -1.20
CA ALA A 36 2.78 4.59 -2.65
C ALA A 36 3.72 5.58 -3.33
N ARG A 37 3.89 6.76 -2.73
CA ARG A 37 4.80 7.78 -3.27
C ARG A 37 6.25 7.30 -3.23
N ASP A 38 6.67 6.68 -2.13
CA ASP A 38 8.01 6.14 -2.01
C ASP A 38 8.26 5.04 -3.04
N ILE A 39 7.26 4.19 -3.27
CA ILE A 39 7.35 3.13 -4.27
C ILE A 39 7.43 3.73 -5.67
N GLU A 40 6.62 4.74 -5.94
CA GLU A 40 6.60 5.42 -7.24
C GLU A 40 7.96 6.01 -7.58
N ASP A 41 8.67 6.56 -6.59
CA ASP A 41 9.99 7.15 -6.80
C ASP A 41 11.02 6.13 -7.28
N THR A 42 10.81 4.85 -6.99
CA THR A 42 11.73 3.77 -7.37
C THR A 42 11.15 2.86 -8.45
N LEU A 43 10.01 3.26 -9.03
CA LEU A 43 9.31 2.43 -10.00
C LEU A 43 10.08 2.27 -11.30
N GLU A 44 10.33 1.02 -11.67
CA GLU A 44 10.96 0.70 -12.95
C GLU A 44 9.92 0.62 -14.05
N PRO A 45 10.31 0.85 -15.33
CA PRO A 45 9.40 0.62 -16.44
C PRO A 45 8.89 -0.83 -16.45
N ASN A 46 7.61 -1.00 -16.70
CA ASN A 46 6.93 -2.30 -16.74
C ASN A 46 6.80 -2.99 -15.38
N ALA A 47 7.10 -2.29 -14.30
CA ALA A 47 6.88 -2.81 -12.95
C ALA A 47 5.45 -2.50 -12.50
N GLU A 48 4.93 -3.36 -11.64
CA GLU A 48 3.63 -3.17 -11.04
C GLU A 48 3.74 -3.45 -9.54
N TRP A 49 3.20 -2.52 -8.76
CA TRP A 49 3.18 -2.63 -7.31
C TRP A 49 1.75 -2.42 -6.82
N ARG A 50 1.47 -2.97 -5.66
CA ARG A 50 0.16 -2.78 -5.02
C ARG A 50 0.38 -2.55 -3.54
N VAL A 51 -0.29 -1.53 -3.00
CA VAL A 51 -0.35 -1.28 -1.56
C VAL A 51 -1.78 -1.59 -1.11
N GLU A 52 -1.92 -2.49 -0.16
CA GLU A 52 -3.23 -2.84 0.39
C GLU A 52 -3.27 -2.48 1.86
N VAL A 53 -4.36 -1.86 2.28
CA VAL A 53 -4.60 -1.53 3.68
C VAL A 53 -5.75 -2.40 4.17
N THR A 54 -5.51 -3.14 5.24
CA THR A 54 -6.55 -3.96 5.86
C THR A 54 -6.78 -3.53 7.30
N ASP A 55 -7.99 -3.78 7.78
CA ASP A 55 -8.34 -3.60 9.18
C ASP A 55 -9.01 -4.87 9.70
N ALA A 56 -9.71 -4.78 10.84
CA ALA A 56 -10.38 -5.92 11.43
C ALA A 56 -11.48 -6.51 10.54
N ASP A 57 -12.03 -5.70 9.63
CA ASP A 57 -13.11 -6.12 8.74
C ASP A 57 -12.62 -6.57 7.37
N GLY A 58 -11.32 -6.51 7.13
CA GLY A 58 -10.71 -6.95 5.89
C GLY A 58 -10.11 -5.82 5.08
N LEU A 59 -10.08 -5.99 3.77
CA LEU A 59 -9.47 -5.02 2.85
C LEU A 59 -10.24 -3.72 2.85
N LEU A 60 -9.55 -2.63 3.15
CA LEU A 60 -10.15 -1.29 3.23
C LEU A 60 -9.78 -0.43 2.03
N TYR A 61 -8.49 -0.36 1.69
CA TYR A 61 -8.00 0.42 0.56
C TYR A 61 -7.01 -0.38 -0.26
N GLU A 62 -6.95 -0.05 -1.54
CA GLU A 62 -5.96 -0.64 -2.45
C GLU A 62 -5.45 0.46 -3.37
N ILE A 63 -4.13 0.57 -3.49
CA ILE A 63 -3.48 1.49 -4.42
C ILE A 63 -2.63 0.66 -5.37
N LYS A 64 -2.86 0.82 -6.66
CA LYS A 64 -2.04 0.19 -7.69
C LYS A 64 -1.09 1.21 -8.30
N ILE A 65 0.16 0.83 -8.44
CA ILE A 65 1.19 1.67 -9.04
C ILE A 65 1.81 0.86 -10.17
N ALA A 66 1.70 1.35 -11.39
CA ALA A 66 2.21 0.63 -12.54
C ALA A 66 2.81 1.59 -13.53
N GLY A 67 3.93 1.18 -14.12
CA GLY A 67 4.55 1.89 -15.21
C GLY A 67 4.58 0.99 -16.45
N ARG A 68 4.52 1.59 -17.63
CA ARG A 68 4.59 0.83 -18.86
C ARG A 68 5.41 1.61 -19.88
N LYS A 69 6.40 0.92 -20.45
CA LYS A 69 7.14 1.47 -21.56
C LYS A 69 6.36 1.19 -22.84
N VAL A 70 5.98 2.24 -23.54
CA VAL A 70 5.14 2.14 -24.73
C VAL A 70 5.96 1.99 -26.02
N ARG A 71 7.23 2.41 -25.99
CA ARG A 71 8.09 2.38 -27.18
C ARG A 71 9.42 1.73 -26.90
#